data_a9bd04ca194080e673f62599ef4aba98
#
_entry.id   a9bd04ca194080e673f62599ef4aba98
#
_cell.length_a   1.000
_cell.length_b   1.000
_cell.length_c   1.000
_cell.angle_alpha   90.00
_cell.angle_beta   90.00
_cell.angle_gamma   90.00
#
_symmetry.space_group_name_H-M   'P 1'
#
loop_
_entity.id
_entity.type
_entity.pdbx_description
1 polymer ?
#
loop_
_entity_poly.entity_id
_entity_poly.type
_entity_poly.pdbx_seq_one_letter_code
_entity_poly.pdbx_strand_id
1 'polypeptide(L)'
;MFAWLTGTETTPPAFLELRSSYWLILVTVSAAIFTDVFLYGIIVPVLPFALHDRAGIAENDVQPTISILLAAYGGSLLVGAPICGWASDRFDSRRWPFMVGLLALAGSTVFLVVGNSLALIVVGRVLQGLSAAVVWVVGLALLNDTVGSDAIGEAMGVVGIAMSMAYLLGPLLGGIVFKQSGYYAVFAMAFGLLGLDAILRLIMIERKVAQKWLGTKAVEVSTDDEHKGSTNDNLEADPECNTPEDTETPAVTPTKRKVPTVFSLLSSYRLDAALFGCFISAALLTSFDSILPLYVNELWGWDSIGAGLVFLAVTIPSFVGPYIGKYADTHGARWLTAVGFIITGPCFILFRLVDHDSIRQKVLLCALLAIVGLGVTLSLTPLMAEVSYAVEAQGAKRPAGFFGRNGAFGQAFGLFNMAYAAGTMVGPILAGFIKEKDGWGTATLVLGCLSLITTVPTLIWCGGSIFKLRRKQKAEQFLKHDEEHAQEAEKAEKALKEEEEEKTKRAAQDEEKKRSTNTSPDTSTSTSTSTSTRTSVVVDI
;
A
#
# COMPACT_ATOMS: atom_id res chain seq x y z
N MET A 1 19.01 23.91 -24.21
CA MET A 1 17.91 24.58 -23.48
C MET A 1 17.30 23.71 -22.37
N PHE A 2 17.39 22.38 -22.43
CA PHE A 2 16.83 21.47 -21.41
C PHE A 2 17.81 20.96 -20.35
N ALA A 3 19.09 21.35 -20.41
CA ALA A 3 20.13 20.85 -19.48
C ALA A 3 19.85 21.16 -18.00
N TRP A 4 19.18 22.27 -17.71
CA TRP A 4 18.78 22.62 -16.35
C TRP A 4 17.65 21.72 -15.81
N LEU A 5 16.84 21.13 -16.69
CA LEU A 5 15.74 20.22 -16.35
C LEU A 5 16.22 18.78 -16.09
N THR A 6 17.18 18.30 -16.89
CA THR A 6 17.65 16.92 -16.88
C THR A 6 18.99 16.72 -16.16
N GLY A 7 19.73 17.81 -15.90
CA GLY A 7 21.13 17.75 -15.48
C GLY A 7 22.05 17.36 -16.66
N THR A 8 23.34 17.47 -16.41
CA THR A 8 24.40 16.91 -17.27
C THR A 8 25.18 15.87 -16.48
N GLU A 9 26.10 15.14 -17.07
CA GLU A 9 26.91 14.15 -16.33
C GLU A 9 27.67 14.76 -15.13
N THR A 10 27.94 16.07 -15.19
CA THR A 10 28.73 16.80 -14.19
C THR A 10 27.93 17.78 -13.32
N THR A 11 26.71 18.18 -13.74
CA THR A 11 25.92 19.18 -12.99
C THR A 11 24.54 18.61 -12.62
N PRO A 12 24.16 18.72 -11.33
CA PRO A 12 22.86 18.26 -10.89
C PRO A 12 21.74 19.10 -11.52
N PRO A 13 20.54 18.52 -11.73
CA PRO A 13 19.36 19.27 -12.16
C PRO A 13 19.00 20.39 -11.19
N ALA A 14 18.47 21.50 -11.70
CA ALA A 14 18.06 22.62 -10.84
C ALA A 14 16.95 22.18 -9.87
N PHE A 15 17.03 22.67 -8.62
CA PHE A 15 16.09 22.37 -7.54
C PHE A 15 15.91 20.87 -7.27
N LEU A 16 17.00 20.09 -7.33
CA LEU A 16 16.97 18.62 -7.24
C LEU A 16 16.26 18.15 -5.97
N GLU A 17 16.51 18.72 -4.80
CA GLU A 17 15.92 18.34 -3.51
C GLU A 17 14.40 18.52 -3.52
N LEU A 18 13.89 19.65 -4.03
CA LEU A 18 12.45 19.90 -4.13
C LEU A 18 11.80 18.95 -5.15
N ARG A 19 12.46 18.75 -6.31
CA ARG A 19 11.94 17.95 -7.42
C ARG A 19 11.95 16.45 -7.16
N SER A 20 12.78 15.96 -6.25
CA SER A 20 12.85 14.58 -5.77
C SER A 20 12.22 14.39 -4.40
N SER A 21 11.57 15.43 -3.85
CA SER A 21 10.92 15.36 -2.55
C SER A 21 9.76 14.36 -2.55
N TYR A 22 9.56 13.71 -1.41
CA TYR A 22 8.42 12.82 -1.19
C TYR A 22 7.08 13.46 -1.56
N TRP A 23 6.86 14.68 -1.09
CA TRP A 23 5.58 15.38 -1.30
C TRP A 23 5.31 15.69 -2.77
N LEU A 24 6.32 16.10 -3.54
CA LEU A 24 6.13 16.38 -4.96
C LEU A 24 5.81 15.12 -5.74
N ILE A 25 6.49 14.00 -5.45
CA ILE A 25 6.20 12.71 -6.11
C ILE A 25 4.80 12.22 -5.73
N LEU A 26 4.43 12.30 -4.44
CA LEU A 26 3.09 11.92 -3.97
C LEU A 26 1.99 12.76 -4.65
N VAL A 27 2.16 14.08 -4.68
CA VAL A 27 1.21 14.98 -5.35
C VAL A 27 1.13 14.70 -6.85
N THR A 28 2.26 14.45 -7.52
CA THR A 28 2.29 14.12 -8.96
C THR A 28 1.56 12.82 -9.26
N VAL A 29 1.81 11.76 -8.48
CA VAL A 29 1.12 10.47 -8.66
C VAL A 29 -0.38 10.60 -8.34
N SER A 30 -0.72 11.30 -7.26
CA SER A 30 -2.12 11.53 -6.88
C SER A 30 -2.87 12.38 -7.92
N ALA A 31 -2.21 13.42 -8.48
CA ALA A 31 -2.77 14.24 -9.55
C ALA A 31 -2.96 13.44 -10.85
N ALA A 32 -2.03 12.54 -11.17
CA ALA A 32 -2.14 11.67 -12.33
C ALA A 32 -3.33 10.69 -12.22
N ILE A 33 -3.52 10.08 -11.04
CA ILE A 33 -4.65 9.20 -10.77
C ILE A 33 -5.97 10.01 -10.75
N PHE A 34 -5.96 11.19 -10.14
CA PHE A 34 -7.09 12.10 -10.19
C PHE A 34 -7.46 12.43 -11.63
N THR A 35 -6.49 12.81 -12.47
CA THR A 35 -6.71 13.15 -13.88
C THR A 35 -7.32 11.99 -14.66
N ASP A 36 -6.79 10.78 -14.51
CA ASP A 36 -7.28 9.58 -15.19
C ASP A 36 -8.74 9.28 -14.83
N VAL A 37 -9.05 9.21 -13.54
CA VAL A 37 -10.40 8.93 -13.03
C VAL A 37 -11.37 10.07 -13.35
N PHE A 38 -10.91 11.31 -13.27
CA PHE A 38 -11.71 12.49 -13.63
C PHE A 38 -12.09 12.49 -15.10
N LEU A 39 -11.13 12.20 -16.02
CA LEU A 39 -11.39 12.10 -17.46
C LEU A 39 -12.33 10.94 -17.80
N TYR A 40 -12.26 9.84 -17.06
CA TYR A 40 -13.25 8.78 -17.15
C TYR A 40 -14.65 9.30 -16.77
N GLY A 41 -14.73 10.01 -15.65
CA GLY A 41 -16.00 10.49 -15.07
C GLY A 41 -16.69 11.58 -15.88
N ILE A 42 -15.95 12.54 -16.46
CA ILE A 42 -16.56 13.66 -17.22
C ILE A 42 -17.27 13.19 -18.49
N ILE A 43 -16.88 12.06 -19.04
CA ILE A 43 -17.44 11.54 -20.28
C ILE A 43 -18.79 10.84 -20.03
N VAL A 44 -19.01 10.29 -18.84
CA VAL A 44 -20.22 9.52 -18.52
C VAL A 44 -21.51 10.30 -18.80
N PRO A 45 -21.70 11.54 -18.31
CA PRO A 45 -22.91 12.33 -18.61
C PRO A 45 -22.96 12.87 -20.04
N VAL A 46 -21.82 12.94 -20.74
CA VAL A 46 -21.72 13.49 -22.11
C VAL A 46 -21.95 12.42 -23.18
N LEU A 47 -21.65 11.18 -22.85
CA LEU A 47 -21.63 10.06 -23.81
C LEU A 47 -22.99 9.82 -24.48
N PRO A 48 -24.15 9.84 -23.78
CA PRO A 48 -25.45 9.64 -24.42
C PRO A 48 -25.70 10.64 -25.56
N PHE A 49 -25.40 11.91 -25.31
CA PHE A 49 -25.60 12.98 -26.29
C PHE A 49 -24.59 12.86 -27.45
N ALA A 50 -23.33 12.52 -27.16
CA ALA A 50 -22.32 12.33 -28.18
C ALA A 50 -22.67 11.17 -29.13
N LEU A 51 -23.23 10.09 -28.62
CA LEU A 51 -23.66 8.92 -29.40
C LEU A 51 -24.83 9.27 -30.30
N HIS A 52 -25.84 9.97 -29.77
CA HIS A 52 -27.02 10.34 -30.52
C HIS A 52 -26.70 11.43 -31.56
N ASP A 53 -26.15 12.56 -31.12
CA ASP A 53 -26.01 13.76 -31.96
C ASP A 53 -24.86 13.69 -32.95
N ARG A 54 -23.78 12.96 -32.63
CA ARG A 54 -22.54 12.93 -33.44
C ARG A 54 -22.27 11.61 -34.13
N ALA A 55 -22.58 10.47 -33.47
CA ALA A 55 -22.37 9.14 -34.06
C ALA A 55 -23.64 8.63 -34.78
N GLY A 56 -24.78 9.35 -34.67
CA GLY A 56 -26.03 8.98 -35.36
C GLY A 56 -26.67 7.69 -34.85
N ILE A 57 -26.43 7.33 -33.59
CA ILE A 57 -26.98 6.10 -33.00
C ILE A 57 -28.42 6.32 -32.59
N ALA A 58 -29.29 5.36 -32.95
CA ALA A 58 -30.70 5.42 -32.60
C ALA A 58 -30.88 5.43 -31.07
N GLU A 59 -31.88 6.17 -30.59
CA GLU A 59 -32.12 6.37 -29.15
C GLU A 59 -32.22 5.06 -28.36
N ASN A 60 -32.85 4.05 -28.95
CA ASN A 60 -32.98 2.71 -28.35
C ASN A 60 -31.64 1.97 -28.18
N ASP A 61 -30.63 2.29 -29.02
CA ASP A 61 -29.34 1.63 -29.04
C ASP A 61 -28.26 2.40 -28.23
N VAL A 62 -28.59 3.61 -27.74
CA VAL A 62 -27.66 4.45 -26.97
C VAL A 62 -27.22 3.76 -25.67
N GLN A 63 -28.16 3.24 -24.89
CA GLN A 63 -27.84 2.59 -23.61
C GLN A 63 -27.00 1.31 -23.77
N PRO A 64 -27.30 0.35 -24.67
CA PRO A 64 -26.43 -0.79 -24.95
C PRO A 64 -25.02 -0.35 -25.40
N THR A 65 -24.95 0.68 -26.25
CA THR A 65 -23.67 1.18 -26.76
C THR A 65 -22.82 1.80 -25.65
N ILE A 66 -23.41 2.56 -24.70
CA ILE A 66 -22.70 3.06 -23.50
C ILE A 66 -22.12 1.90 -22.72
N SER A 67 -22.90 0.84 -22.49
CA SER A 67 -22.43 -0.34 -21.75
C SER A 67 -21.23 -1.00 -22.43
N ILE A 68 -21.24 -1.11 -23.76
CA ILE A 68 -20.12 -1.63 -24.58
C ILE A 68 -18.89 -0.74 -24.42
N LEU A 69 -19.04 0.59 -24.47
CA LEU A 69 -17.93 1.54 -24.34
C LEU A 69 -17.30 1.53 -22.95
N LEU A 70 -18.09 1.37 -21.90
CA LEU A 70 -17.61 1.20 -20.54
C LEU A 70 -16.89 -0.14 -20.38
N ALA A 71 -17.45 -1.20 -20.96
CA ALA A 71 -16.80 -2.51 -20.97
C ALA A 71 -15.48 -2.52 -21.76
N ALA A 72 -15.39 -1.79 -22.88
CA ALA A 72 -14.17 -1.65 -23.67
C ALA A 72 -13.04 -0.97 -22.87
N TYR A 73 -13.37 0.09 -22.11
CA TYR A 73 -12.44 0.72 -21.18
C TYR A 73 -11.99 -0.27 -20.09
N GLY A 74 -12.93 -0.87 -19.37
CA GLY A 74 -12.62 -1.81 -18.29
C GLY A 74 -11.86 -3.05 -18.77
N GLY A 75 -12.23 -3.59 -19.93
CA GLY A 75 -11.58 -4.75 -20.54
C GLY A 75 -10.13 -4.45 -20.97
N SER A 76 -9.88 -3.28 -21.55
CA SER A 76 -8.52 -2.85 -21.92
C SER A 76 -7.66 -2.56 -20.68
N LEU A 77 -8.22 -1.99 -19.63
CA LEU A 77 -7.57 -1.82 -18.33
C LEU A 77 -7.22 -3.17 -17.70
N LEU A 78 -8.18 -4.11 -17.69
CA LEU A 78 -8.02 -5.46 -17.14
C LEU A 78 -6.85 -6.22 -17.79
N VAL A 79 -6.78 -6.18 -19.13
CA VAL A 79 -5.72 -6.85 -19.90
C VAL A 79 -4.42 -6.07 -19.86
N GLY A 80 -4.49 -4.74 -19.91
CA GLY A 80 -3.34 -3.86 -19.91
C GLY A 80 -2.55 -3.87 -18.62
N ALA A 81 -3.22 -3.96 -17.47
CA ALA A 81 -2.59 -3.84 -16.15
C ALA A 81 -1.48 -4.88 -15.88
N PRO A 82 -1.67 -6.20 -16.10
CA PRO A 82 -0.58 -7.15 -15.91
C PRO A 82 0.56 -7.01 -16.92
N ILE A 83 0.27 -6.58 -18.16
CA ILE A 83 1.26 -6.32 -19.19
C ILE A 83 2.11 -5.11 -18.79
N CYS A 84 1.48 -4.01 -18.37
CA CYS A 84 2.15 -2.82 -17.88
C CYS A 84 2.99 -3.12 -16.63
N GLY A 85 2.50 -3.96 -15.72
CA GLY A 85 3.23 -4.40 -14.54
C GLY A 85 4.52 -5.14 -14.89
N TRP A 86 4.42 -6.09 -15.80
CA TRP A 86 5.58 -6.82 -16.29
C TRP A 86 6.59 -5.92 -17.03
N ALA A 87 6.11 -5.00 -17.86
CA ALA A 87 6.95 -4.05 -18.58
C ALA A 87 7.61 -3.06 -17.61
N SER A 88 6.85 -2.53 -16.66
CA SER A 88 7.31 -1.56 -15.66
C SER A 88 8.50 -2.07 -14.85
N ASP A 89 8.52 -3.34 -14.44
CA ASP A 89 9.63 -3.91 -13.65
C ASP A 89 10.93 -4.10 -14.48
N ARG A 90 10.86 -3.98 -15.80
CA ARG A 90 12.02 -4.10 -16.70
C ARG A 90 12.69 -2.76 -16.98
N PHE A 91 11.98 -1.65 -16.84
CA PHE A 91 12.56 -0.33 -17.04
C PHE A 91 13.27 0.14 -15.77
N ASP A 92 14.48 0.67 -15.93
CA ASP A 92 15.24 1.23 -14.80
C ASP A 92 14.61 2.53 -14.28
N SER A 93 13.96 3.31 -15.16
CA SER A 93 13.24 4.54 -14.82
C SER A 93 11.73 4.34 -14.96
N ARG A 94 10.97 4.76 -13.96
CA ARG A 94 9.50 4.77 -13.96
C ARG A 94 8.94 6.01 -14.70
N ARG A 95 9.74 7.07 -14.80
CA ARG A 95 9.31 8.36 -15.36
C ARG A 95 8.89 8.24 -16.83
N TRP A 96 9.68 7.53 -17.65
CA TRP A 96 9.39 7.40 -19.07
C TRP A 96 8.09 6.64 -19.37
N PRO A 97 7.84 5.45 -18.82
CA PRO A 97 6.54 4.79 -18.94
C PRO A 97 5.39 5.66 -18.46
N PHE A 98 5.58 6.40 -17.36
CA PHE A 98 4.57 7.29 -16.79
C PHE A 98 4.24 8.46 -17.73
N MET A 99 5.22 9.01 -18.46
CA MET A 99 5.00 10.02 -19.50
C MET A 99 4.29 9.44 -20.73
N VAL A 100 4.64 8.23 -21.13
CA VAL A 100 3.96 7.53 -22.24
C VAL A 100 2.48 7.31 -21.91
N GLY A 101 2.16 6.93 -20.67
CA GLY A 101 0.78 6.83 -20.22
C GLY A 101 0.01 8.15 -20.38
N LEU A 102 0.61 9.29 -20.03
CA LEU A 102 -0.02 10.59 -20.19
C LEU A 102 -0.26 10.93 -21.66
N LEU A 103 0.72 10.67 -22.54
CA LEU A 103 0.55 10.88 -23.98
C LEU A 103 -0.55 10.00 -24.57
N ALA A 104 -0.66 8.75 -24.11
CA ALA A 104 -1.74 7.86 -24.49
C ALA A 104 -3.10 8.38 -24.02
N LEU A 105 -3.20 8.94 -22.77
CA LEU A 105 -4.40 9.55 -22.25
C LEU A 105 -4.79 10.81 -23.04
N ALA A 106 -3.83 11.65 -23.38
CA ALA A 106 -4.08 12.82 -24.23
C ALA A 106 -4.56 12.41 -25.62
N GLY A 107 -3.90 11.43 -26.25
CA GLY A 107 -4.29 10.87 -27.55
C GLY A 107 -5.70 10.26 -27.51
N SER A 108 -6.02 9.47 -26.49
CA SER A 108 -7.37 8.90 -26.33
C SER A 108 -8.43 10.00 -26.20
N THR A 109 -8.11 11.08 -25.48
CA THR A 109 -9.00 12.24 -25.33
C THR A 109 -9.23 12.94 -26.68
N VAL A 110 -8.18 13.07 -27.53
CA VAL A 110 -8.34 13.59 -28.90
C VAL A 110 -9.29 12.71 -29.72
N PHE A 111 -9.15 11.38 -29.67
CA PHE A 111 -10.07 10.47 -30.36
C PHE A 111 -11.52 10.66 -29.93
N LEU A 112 -11.76 10.92 -28.64
CA LEU A 112 -13.10 11.19 -28.12
C LEU A 112 -13.62 12.55 -28.57
N VAL A 113 -12.78 13.59 -28.65
CA VAL A 113 -13.17 14.93 -29.16
C VAL A 113 -13.57 14.89 -30.63
N VAL A 114 -12.77 14.23 -31.47
CA VAL A 114 -12.96 14.18 -32.93
C VAL A 114 -13.93 13.09 -33.33
N GLY A 115 -14.29 12.16 -32.41
CA GLY A 115 -15.09 10.98 -32.68
C GLY A 115 -16.47 11.29 -33.25
N ASN A 116 -16.63 11.13 -34.57
CA ASN A 116 -17.88 11.24 -35.31
C ASN A 116 -18.41 9.85 -35.72
N SER A 117 -17.78 8.79 -35.29
CA SER A 117 -18.21 7.41 -35.51
C SER A 117 -18.01 6.57 -34.26
N LEU A 118 -18.85 5.55 -34.10
CA LEU A 118 -18.76 4.59 -32.98
C LEU A 118 -17.34 3.97 -32.90
N ALA A 119 -16.74 3.63 -34.04
CA ALA A 119 -15.41 3.02 -34.08
C ALA A 119 -14.34 3.92 -33.45
N LEU A 120 -14.33 5.23 -33.74
CA LEU A 120 -13.37 6.18 -33.14
C LEU A 120 -13.58 6.32 -31.63
N ILE A 121 -14.82 6.35 -31.18
CA ILE A 121 -15.16 6.42 -29.74
C ILE A 121 -14.70 5.14 -29.03
N VAL A 122 -14.89 3.95 -29.62
CA VAL A 122 -14.40 2.67 -29.09
C VAL A 122 -12.87 2.67 -28.98
N VAL A 123 -12.16 3.08 -30.05
CA VAL A 123 -10.69 3.19 -30.03
C VAL A 123 -10.24 4.16 -28.94
N GLY A 124 -10.90 5.32 -28.80
CA GLY A 124 -10.63 6.27 -27.72
C GLY A 124 -10.76 5.62 -26.34
N ARG A 125 -11.83 4.83 -26.13
CA ARG A 125 -12.07 4.14 -24.84
C ARG A 125 -11.04 3.03 -24.54
N VAL A 126 -10.66 2.26 -25.54
CA VAL A 126 -9.61 1.22 -25.41
C VAL A 126 -8.27 1.86 -25.06
N LEU A 127 -7.88 2.93 -25.77
CA LEU A 127 -6.64 3.66 -25.47
C LEU A 127 -6.67 4.31 -24.09
N GLN A 128 -7.82 4.83 -23.67
CA GLN A 128 -8.01 5.40 -22.32
C GLN A 128 -7.80 4.33 -21.24
N GLY A 129 -8.37 3.13 -21.40
CA GLY A 129 -8.17 2.04 -20.44
C GLY A 129 -6.73 1.51 -20.41
N LEU A 130 -6.04 1.46 -21.55
CA LEU A 130 -4.61 1.13 -21.60
C LEU A 130 -3.75 2.21 -20.92
N SER A 131 -4.08 3.49 -21.11
CA SER A 131 -3.44 4.60 -20.41
C SER A 131 -3.63 4.49 -18.90
N ALA A 132 -4.85 4.22 -18.45
CA ALA A 132 -5.16 3.99 -17.05
C ALA A 132 -4.31 2.86 -16.47
N ALA A 133 -4.15 1.73 -17.20
CA ALA A 133 -3.27 0.64 -16.76
C ALA A 133 -1.83 1.12 -16.51
N VAL A 134 -1.28 1.97 -17.37
CA VAL A 134 0.06 2.53 -17.19
C VAL A 134 0.11 3.46 -15.99
N VAL A 135 -0.82 4.41 -15.88
CA VAL A 135 -0.84 5.44 -14.82
C VAL A 135 -0.93 4.77 -13.44
N TRP A 136 -1.85 3.84 -13.26
CA TRP A 136 -2.06 3.17 -11.99
C TRP A 136 -0.88 2.27 -11.63
N VAL A 137 -0.44 1.41 -12.54
CA VAL A 137 0.63 0.44 -12.26
C VAL A 137 1.97 1.12 -12.03
N VAL A 138 2.35 2.03 -12.94
CA VAL A 138 3.64 2.73 -12.86
C VAL A 138 3.63 3.77 -11.74
N GLY A 139 2.51 4.49 -11.56
CA GLY A 139 2.35 5.49 -10.51
C GLY A 139 2.45 4.88 -9.11
N LEU A 140 1.71 3.80 -8.84
CA LEU A 140 1.78 3.12 -7.54
C LEU A 140 3.15 2.47 -7.30
N ALA A 141 3.78 1.89 -8.33
CA ALA A 141 5.13 1.36 -8.22
C ALA A 141 6.17 2.46 -7.95
N LEU A 142 6.04 3.62 -8.62
CA LEU A 142 6.90 4.79 -8.37
C LEU A 142 6.73 5.32 -6.94
N LEU A 143 5.49 5.38 -6.44
CA LEU A 143 5.20 5.80 -5.08
C LEU A 143 5.84 4.83 -4.08
N ASN A 144 5.68 3.53 -4.27
CA ASN A 144 6.32 2.50 -3.46
C ASN A 144 7.86 2.59 -3.48
N ASP A 145 8.46 2.81 -4.67
CA ASP A 145 9.91 3.00 -4.83
C ASP A 145 10.42 4.26 -4.09
N THR A 146 9.54 5.25 -3.84
CA THR A 146 9.88 6.52 -3.20
C THR A 146 9.75 6.45 -1.68
N VAL A 147 8.70 5.81 -1.20
CA VAL A 147 8.29 5.80 0.23
C VAL A 147 8.84 4.58 0.95
N GLY A 148 8.95 3.46 0.25
CA GLY A 148 9.20 2.17 0.86
C GLY A 148 7.97 1.62 1.58
N SER A 149 8.13 0.47 2.25
CA SER A 149 7.05 -0.22 2.96
C SER A 149 6.60 0.48 4.24
N ASP A 150 7.45 1.31 4.85
CA ASP A 150 7.21 1.86 6.19
C ASP A 150 6.12 2.94 6.23
N ALA A 151 5.88 3.66 5.12
CA ALA A 151 4.88 4.72 5.02
C ALA A 151 3.99 4.60 3.78
N ILE A 152 3.92 3.42 3.17
CA ILE A 152 3.16 3.20 1.93
C ILE A 152 1.64 3.32 2.17
N GLY A 153 1.16 2.95 3.35
CA GLY A 153 -0.25 3.03 3.70
C GLY A 153 -0.75 4.47 3.78
N GLU A 154 0.02 5.37 4.41
CA GLU A 154 -0.30 6.81 4.44
C GLU A 154 -0.37 7.38 3.01
N ALA A 155 0.61 7.05 2.17
CA ALA A 155 0.65 7.47 0.78
C ALA A 155 -0.53 6.93 -0.04
N MET A 156 -0.91 5.65 0.13
CA MET A 156 -2.09 5.07 -0.51
C MET A 156 -3.39 5.70 -0.05
N GLY A 157 -3.45 6.17 1.20
CA GLY A 157 -4.58 6.94 1.72
C GLY A 157 -4.76 8.26 0.99
N VAL A 158 -3.67 8.99 0.68
CA VAL A 158 -3.72 10.24 -0.11
C VAL A 158 -4.18 9.96 -1.54
N VAL A 159 -3.66 8.90 -2.17
CA VAL A 159 -4.12 8.43 -3.49
C VAL A 159 -5.63 8.11 -3.46
N GLY A 160 -6.11 7.46 -2.39
CA GLY A 160 -7.53 7.16 -2.20
C GLY A 160 -8.41 8.42 -2.14
N ILE A 161 -7.95 9.51 -1.51
CA ILE A 161 -8.64 10.81 -1.53
C ILE A 161 -8.70 11.35 -2.97
N ALA A 162 -7.58 11.37 -3.68
CA ALA A 162 -7.53 11.88 -5.05
C ALA A 162 -8.49 11.12 -5.97
N MET A 163 -8.54 9.79 -5.84
CA MET A 163 -9.46 8.91 -6.56
C MET A 163 -10.93 9.25 -6.23
N SER A 164 -11.27 9.35 -4.95
CA SER A 164 -12.63 9.63 -4.51
C SER A 164 -13.12 11.03 -4.96
N MET A 165 -12.24 12.02 -4.90
CA MET A 165 -12.53 13.37 -5.40
C MET A 165 -12.77 13.38 -6.91
N ALA A 166 -12.00 12.59 -7.67
CA ALA A 166 -12.17 12.48 -9.11
C ALA A 166 -13.48 11.81 -9.51
N TYR A 167 -13.88 10.74 -8.82
CA TYR A 167 -15.17 10.09 -9.01
C TYR A 167 -16.36 11.02 -8.72
N LEU A 168 -16.22 11.91 -7.74
CA LEU A 168 -17.25 12.89 -7.42
C LEU A 168 -17.28 14.04 -8.43
N LEU A 169 -16.12 14.69 -8.65
CA LEU A 169 -16.03 15.91 -9.45
C LEU A 169 -16.17 15.66 -10.94
N GLY A 170 -15.75 14.47 -11.43
CA GLY A 170 -15.79 14.15 -12.84
C GLY A 170 -17.19 14.27 -13.45
N PRO A 171 -18.17 13.45 -13.04
CA PRO A 171 -19.52 13.52 -13.57
C PRO A 171 -20.21 14.86 -13.25
N LEU A 172 -19.98 15.41 -12.06
CA LEU A 172 -20.59 16.68 -11.64
C LEU A 172 -20.17 17.84 -12.55
N LEU A 173 -18.86 18.07 -12.69
CA LEU A 173 -18.33 19.14 -13.53
C LEU A 173 -18.56 18.86 -15.01
N GLY A 174 -18.43 17.59 -15.43
CA GLY A 174 -18.75 17.15 -16.78
C GLY A 174 -20.17 17.53 -17.19
N GLY A 175 -21.17 17.22 -16.35
CA GLY A 175 -22.56 17.55 -16.59
C GLY A 175 -22.85 19.06 -16.58
N ILE A 176 -22.31 19.80 -15.61
CA ILE A 176 -22.49 21.25 -15.51
C ILE A 176 -21.88 21.97 -16.71
N VAL A 177 -20.62 21.68 -17.05
CA VAL A 177 -19.91 22.32 -18.15
C VAL A 177 -20.56 21.96 -19.50
N PHE A 178 -21.00 20.71 -19.66
CA PHE A 178 -21.72 20.28 -20.85
C PHE A 178 -23.02 21.09 -21.06
N LYS A 179 -23.82 21.24 -20.00
CA LYS A 179 -25.08 21.98 -20.05
C LYS A 179 -24.92 23.48 -20.33
N GLN A 180 -23.85 24.10 -19.78
CA GLN A 180 -23.62 25.54 -19.89
C GLN A 180 -22.84 25.94 -21.16
N SER A 181 -21.85 25.13 -21.55
CA SER A 181 -20.86 25.53 -22.55
C SER A 181 -20.68 24.50 -23.67
N GLY A 182 -21.41 23.36 -23.61
CA GLY A 182 -21.45 22.36 -24.66
C GLY A 182 -20.27 21.38 -24.65
N TYR A 183 -20.28 20.51 -25.66
CA TYR A 183 -19.38 19.36 -25.79
C TYR A 183 -17.89 19.71 -25.73
N TYR A 184 -17.47 20.68 -26.54
CA TYR A 184 -16.04 21.03 -26.64
C TYR A 184 -15.47 21.67 -25.38
N ALA A 185 -16.29 22.36 -24.59
CA ALA A 185 -15.87 22.97 -23.34
C ALA A 185 -15.48 21.90 -22.29
N VAL A 186 -16.18 20.77 -22.28
CA VAL A 186 -15.85 19.64 -21.40
C VAL A 186 -14.45 19.11 -21.71
N PHE A 187 -14.11 18.96 -22.98
CA PHE A 187 -12.78 18.49 -23.36
C PHE A 187 -11.70 19.57 -23.23
N ALA A 188 -12.05 20.85 -23.37
CA ALA A 188 -11.11 21.94 -23.05
C ALA A 188 -10.69 21.89 -21.57
N MET A 189 -11.64 21.65 -20.67
CA MET A 189 -11.36 21.41 -19.24
C MET A 189 -10.45 20.17 -19.05
N ALA A 190 -10.74 19.07 -19.76
CA ALA A 190 -9.91 17.86 -19.74
C ALA A 190 -8.46 18.13 -20.19
N PHE A 191 -8.26 18.87 -21.28
CA PHE A 191 -6.93 19.24 -21.77
C PHE A 191 -6.20 20.19 -20.82
N GLY A 192 -6.91 21.10 -20.15
CA GLY A 192 -6.34 21.94 -19.10
C GLY A 192 -5.77 21.11 -17.94
N LEU A 193 -6.51 20.09 -17.49
CA LEU A 193 -6.06 19.19 -16.45
C LEU A 193 -4.89 18.29 -16.92
N LEU A 194 -4.95 17.77 -18.14
CA LEU A 194 -3.83 17.03 -18.77
C LEU A 194 -2.56 17.88 -18.86
N GLY A 195 -2.70 19.18 -19.19
CA GLY A 195 -1.57 20.12 -19.22
C GLY A 195 -0.93 20.30 -17.84
N LEU A 196 -1.75 20.43 -16.80
CA LEU A 196 -1.27 20.50 -15.42
C LEU A 196 -0.55 19.22 -14.99
N ASP A 197 -1.11 18.05 -15.29
CA ASP A 197 -0.50 16.74 -15.00
C ASP A 197 0.84 16.59 -15.77
N ALA A 198 0.90 17.03 -17.03
CA ALA A 198 2.13 17.06 -17.82
C ALA A 198 3.23 17.89 -17.14
N ILE A 199 2.90 19.08 -16.68
CA ILE A 199 3.83 19.97 -15.98
C ILE A 199 4.37 19.29 -14.70
N LEU A 200 3.51 18.71 -13.89
CA LEU A 200 3.91 18.00 -12.66
C LEU A 200 4.87 16.84 -12.96
N ARG A 201 4.57 16.00 -13.96
CA ARG A 201 5.42 14.87 -14.36
C ARG A 201 6.76 15.33 -14.97
N LEU A 202 6.79 16.46 -15.66
CA LEU A 202 8.03 17.04 -16.20
C LEU A 202 8.92 17.61 -15.08
N ILE A 203 8.33 18.22 -14.06
CA ILE A 203 9.08 18.79 -12.93
C ILE A 203 9.62 17.67 -12.05
N MET A 204 8.88 16.59 -11.82
CA MET A 204 9.25 15.50 -10.93
C MET A 204 10.55 14.81 -11.38
N ILE A 205 11.41 14.47 -10.40
CA ILE A 205 12.60 13.61 -10.57
C ILE A 205 12.47 12.41 -9.63
N GLU A 206 12.73 11.22 -10.15
CA GLU A 206 12.73 9.99 -9.35
C GLU A 206 13.80 10.02 -8.27
N ARG A 207 13.46 9.60 -7.05
CA ARG A 207 14.37 9.57 -5.91
C ARG A 207 15.61 8.70 -6.18
N LYS A 208 15.46 7.58 -6.88
CA LYS A 208 16.57 6.72 -7.30
C LYS A 208 17.58 7.44 -8.21
N VAL A 209 17.09 8.33 -9.09
CA VAL A 209 17.95 9.14 -9.97
C VAL A 209 18.61 10.26 -9.17
N ALA A 210 17.88 10.89 -8.26
CA ALA A 210 18.41 11.98 -7.42
C ALA A 210 19.50 11.49 -6.46
N GLN A 211 19.44 10.26 -5.97
CA GLN A 211 20.44 9.67 -5.06
C GLN A 211 21.86 9.63 -5.66
N LYS A 212 21.99 9.53 -7.00
CA LYS A 212 23.30 9.60 -7.68
C LYS A 212 24.03 10.92 -7.41
N TRP A 213 23.26 12.01 -7.27
CA TRP A 213 23.78 13.37 -7.04
C TRP A 213 23.82 13.74 -5.56
N LEU A 214 22.88 13.29 -4.77
CA LEU A 214 22.81 13.54 -3.33
C LEU A 214 23.88 12.76 -2.56
N GLY A 215 24.21 11.53 -2.98
CA GLY A 215 25.28 10.72 -2.40
C GLY A 215 26.66 11.32 -2.61
N THR A 216 26.91 11.94 -3.76
CA THR A 216 28.19 12.60 -4.07
C THR A 216 28.42 13.83 -3.18
N LYS A 217 27.37 14.63 -2.89
CA LYS A 217 27.46 15.77 -1.98
C LYS A 217 27.79 15.38 -0.53
N ALA A 218 27.28 14.24 -0.06
CA ALA A 218 27.58 13.76 1.30
C ALA A 218 29.07 13.36 1.45
N VAL A 219 29.69 12.88 0.39
CA VAL A 219 31.13 12.55 0.36
C VAL A 219 31.98 13.81 0.28
N GLU A 220 31.57 14.81 -0.51
CA GLU A 220 32.30 16.09 -0.60
C GLU A 220 32.25 16.90 0.72
N VAL A 221 31.11 16.88 1.45
CA VAL A 221 30.99 17.58 2.75
C VAL A 221 31.85 16.90 3.83
N SER A 222 31.98 15.57 3.80
CA SER A 222 32.83 14.85 4.77
C SER A 222 34.34 15.03 4.51
N THR A 223 34.75 15.32 3.27
CA THR A 223 36.14 15.59 2.93
C THR A 223 36.57 17.05 3.23
N ASP A 224 35.63 18.00 3.20
CA ASP A 224 35.91 19.41 3.52
C ASP A 224 36.00 19.69 5.03
N ASP A 225 35.32 18.90 5.87
CA ASP A 225 35.38 19.02 7.32
C ASP A 225 36.62 18.34 7.96
N GLU A 226 37.20 17.31 7.33
CA GLU A 226 38.44 16.69 7.80
C GLU A 226 39.71 17.54 7.52
N HIS A 227 39.64 18.55 6.63
CA HIS A 227 40.80 19.36 6.28
C HIS A 227 40.99 20.64 7.14
N LYS A 228 40.11 20.88 8.12
CA LYS A 228 40.18 22.08 9.00
C LYS A 228 40.65 21.85 10.43
N GLY A 229 41.15 20.69 10.77
CA GLY A 229 41.58 20.43 12.15
C GLY A 229 42.68 19.40 12.29
N SER A 230 43.89 19.69 11.91
CA SER A 230 45.10 19.23 12.64
C SER A 230 46.37 19.75 11.97
N THR A 231 46.95 20.76 12.57
CA THR A 231 48.40 21.07 12.47
C THR A 231 49.09 20.52 13.73
N ASN A 232 50.20 19.82 13.48
CA ASN A 232 51.25 19.34 14.41
C ASN A 232 50.99 17.96 15.06
N ASP A 233 51.77 16.93 14.73
CA ASP A 233 53.15 16.70 15.11
C ASP A 233 53.71 15.43 14.44
N ASN A 234 55.00 15.51 14.18
CA ASN A 234 55.90 14.49 13.63
C ASN A 234 55.76 13.10 14.27
N LEU A 235 55.79 12.06 13.43
CA LEU A 235 56.60 10.86 13.68
C LEU A 235 56.70 10.00 12.39
N GLU A 236 57.88 9.46 12.22
CA GLU A 236 58.55 8.80 11.13
C GLU A 236 57.75 7.76 10.30
N ALA A 237 58.14 7.72 9.03
CA ALA A 237 57.70 6.82 7.99
C ALA A 237 58.19 5.38 8.23
N ASP A 238 57.28 4.44 7.97
CA ASP A 238 57.65 3.12 7.45
C ASP A 238 56.66 2.74 6.32
N PRO A 239 57.17 2.33 5.15
CA PRO A 239 56.34 2.12 3.97
C PRO A 239 56.06 0.63 3.77
N GLU A 240 54.87 0.20 4.14
CA GLU A 240 54.31 -1.01 3.55
C GLU A 240 52.85 -0.75 3.09
N CYS A 241 52.81 -0.38 1.83
CA CYS A 241 51.62 -0.19 1.04
C CYS A 241 50.88 -1.54 0.89
N ASN A 242 49.81 -1.72 1.62
CA ASN A 242 48.75 -2.66 1.23
C ASN A 242 47.56 -1.86 0.67
N THR A 243 47.52 -1.81 -0.65
CA THR A 243 46.33 -1.40 -1.43
C THR A 243 45.08 -2.11 -0.87
N PRO A 244 43.99 -1.37 -0.57
CA PRO A 244 42.70 -2.02 -0.36
C PRO A 244 42.26 -2.61 -1.71
N GLU A 245 42.22 -3.94 -1.78
CA GLU A 245 41.48 -4.67 -2.81
C GLU A 245 40.08 -4.07 -2.91
N ASP A 246 39.75 -3.61 -4.11
CA ASP A 246 38.40 -3.31 -4.52
C ASP A 246 37.51 -4.50 -4.16
N THR A 247 36.73 -4.36 -3.11
CA THR A 247 35.68 -5.33 -2.80
C THR A 247 34.62 -5.16 -3.88
N GLU A 248 34.84 -5.79 -5.02
CA GLU A 248 33.82 -6.02 -6.01
C GLU A 248 32.63 -6.66 -5.28
N THR A 249 31.57 -5.88 -5.15
CA THR A 249 30.26 -6.40 -4.77
C THR A 249 29.99 -7.57 -5.72
N PRO A 250 29.76 -8.80 -5.23
CA PRO A 250 29.63 -9.96 -6.10
C PRO A 250 28.50 -9.67 -7.11
N ALA A 251 28.85 -9.63 -8.37
CA ALA A 251 27.90 -9.51 -9.46
C ALA A 251 26.90 -10.64 -9.31
N VAL A 252 25.67 -10.32 -8.90
CA VAL A 252 24.57 -11.28 -8.75
C VAL A 252 24.29 -11.83 -10.14
N THR A 253 24.89 -12.97 -10.44
CA THR A 253 24.60 -13.73 -11.65
C THR A 253 23.09 -14.03 -11.68
N PRO A 254 22.37 -13.62 -12.74
CA PRO A 254 20.94 -13.83 -12.82
C PRO A 254 20.66 -15.35 -12.82
N THR A 255 20.21 -15.86 -11.72
CA THR A 255 19.73 -17.24 -11.63
C THR A 255 18.61 -17.42 -12.65
N LYS A 256 18.76 -18.38 -13.57
CA LYS A 256 17.74 -18.69 -14.59
C LYS A 256 16.43 -19.01 -13.88
N ARG A 257 15.45 -18.12 -14.01
CA ARG A 257 14.11 -18.29 -13.41
C ARG A 257 13.43 -19.50 -14.02
N LYS A 258 13.12 -20.50 -13.22
CA LYS A 258 12.34 -21.67 -13.64
C LYS A 258 10.83 -21.37 -13.70
N VAL A 259 10.33 -20.33 -13.01
CA VAL A 259 8.92 -19.97 -12.93
C VAL A 259 8.76 -18.47 -13.20
N PRO A 260 7.78 -18.02 -14.01
CA PRO A 260 7.46 -16.60 -14.19
C PRO A 260 7.16 -15.93 -12.85
N THR A 261 7.59 -14.69 -12.68
CA THR A 261 7.45 -13.92 -11.43
C THR A 261 5.99 -13.80 -10.97
N VAL A 262 5.06 -13.61 -11.92
CA VAL A 262 3.62 -13.50 -11.65
C VAL A 262 3.08 -14.75 -10.94
N PHE A 263 3.41 -15.96 -11.42
CA PHE A 263 2.98 -17.21 -10.76
C PHE A 263 3.62 -17.38 -9.38
N SER A 264 4.84 -16.87 -9.21
CA SER A 264 5.47 -16.84 -7.89
C SER A 264 4.77 -15.89 -6.93
N LEU A 265 4.26 -14.75 -7.39
CA LEU A 265 3.47 -13.80 -6.61
C LEU A 265 2.12 -14.40 -6.22
N LEU A 266 1.38 -15.00 -7.15
CA LEU A 266 0.09 -15.65 -6.93
C LEU A 266 0.19 -16.93 -6.07
N SER A 267 1.37 -17.42 -5.76
CA SER A 267 1.55 -18.48 -4.76
C SER A 267 1.43 -17.99 -3.31
N SER A 268 1.20 -16.72 -3.09
CA SER A 268 1.06 -16.09 -1.78
C SER A 268 -0.40 -15.89 -1.41
N TYR A 269 -0.93 -16.71 -0.54
CA TYR A 269 -2.28 -16.50 0.03
C TYR A 269 -2.48 -15.10 0.62
N ARG A 270 -1.40 -14.43 1.03
CA ARG A 270 -1.42 -13.06 1.53
C ARG A 270 -1.76 -12.07 0.42
N LEU A 271 -1.11 -12.18 -0.73
CA LEU A 271 -1.40 -11.37 -1.91
C LEU A 271 -2.77 -11.71 -2.48
N ASP A 272 -3.11 -13.01 -2.59
CA ASP A 272 -4.40 -13.44 -3.14
C ASP A 272 -5.58 -12.90 -2.32
N ALA A 273 -5.47 -12.90 -0.99
CA ALA A 273 -6.49 -12.31 -0.11
C ALA A 273 -6.59 -10.79 -0.30
N ALA A 274 -5.48 -10.09 -0.51
CA ALA A 274 -5.49 -8.66 -0.79
C ALA A 274 -6.14 -8.36 -2.15
N LEU A 275 -5.82 -9.13 -3.19
CA LEU A 275 -6.42 -9.00 -4.52
C LEU A 275 -7.92 -9.30 -4.51
N PHE A 276 -8.34 -10.35 -3.80
CA PHE A 276 -9.76 -10.68 -3.64
C PHE A 276 -10.51 -9.60 -2.88
N GLY A 277 -9.94 -9.09 -1.77
CA GLY A 277 -10.52 -7.97 -1.03
C GLY A 277 -10.63 -6.70 -1.88
N CYS A 278 -9.62 -6.41 -2.71
CA CYS A 278 -9.64 -5.30 -3.66
C CYS A 278 -10.75 -5.46 -4.70
N PHE A 279 -10.86 -6.66 -5.31
CA PHE A 279 -11.93 -6.99 -6.27
C PHE A 279 -13.32 -6.74 -5.69
N ILE A 280 -13.58 -7.24 -4.48
CA ILE A 280 -14.88 -7.05 -3.83
C ILE A 280 -15.11 -5.59 -3.41
N SER A 281 -14.10 -4.88 -2.87
CA SER A 281 -14.23 -3.46 -2.53
C SER A 281 -14.59 -2.62 -3.75
N ALA A 282 -13.95 -2.87 -4.89
CA ALA A 282 -14.26 -2.22 -6.16
C ALA A 282 -15.68 -2.56 -6.64
N ALA A 283 -16.08 -3.85 -6.57
CA ALA A 283 -17.41 -4.28 -6.95
C ALA A 283 -18.50 -3.63 -6.08
N LEU A 284 -18.30 -3.55 -4.76
CA LEU A 284 -19.25 -2.91 -3.85
C LEU A 284 -19.41 -1.42 -4.16
N LEU A 285 -18.30 -0.70 -4.38
CA LEU A 285 -18.32 0.73 -4.66
C LEU A 285 -19.04 1.02 -5.97
N THR A 286 -18.63 0.34 -7.05
CA THR A 286 -19.17 0.61 -8.40
C THR A 286 -20.57 0.02 -8.63
N SER A 287 -21.02 -0.90 -7.77
CA SER A 287 -22.41 -1.31 -7.77
C SER A 287 -23.37 -0.15 -7.52
N PHE A 288 -22.99 0.80 -6.64
CA PHE A 288 -23.79 2.00 -6.40
C PHE A 288 -23.88 2.91 -7.62
N ASP A 289 -22.81 3.01 -8.42
CA ASP A 289 -22.81 3.84 -9.64
C ASP A 289 -23.95 3.40 -10.60
N SER A 290 -24.25 2.11 -10.61
CA SER A 290 -25.30 1.53 -11.48
C SER A 290 -26.71 1.66 -10.90
N ILE A 291 -26.90 1.36 -9.60
CA ILE A 291 -28.25 1.17 -9.05
C ILE A 291 -28.76 2.36 -8.22
N LEU A 292 -27.87 3.15 -7.59
CA LEU A 292 -28.28 4.21 -6.66
C LEU A 292 -28.94 5.41 -7.36
N PRO A 293 -28.41 5.96 -8.50
CA PRO A 293 -29.06 7.07 -9.19
C PRO A 293 -30.48 6.75 -9.65
N LEU A 294 -30.66 5.56 -10.18
CA LEU A 294 -31.97 5.08 -10.62
C LEU A 294 -32.93 4.91 -9.44
N TYR A 295 -32.44 4.39 -8.33
CA TYR A 295 -33.27 4.16 -7.14
C TYR A 295 -33.76 5.47 -6.51
N VAL A 296 -32.89 6.48 -6.35
CA VAL A 296 -33.29 7.76 -5.79
C VAL A 296 -34.20 8.55 -6.74
N ASN A 297 -34.07 8.36 -8.05
CA ASN A 297 -34.99 8.90 -9.03
C ASN A 297 -36.37 8.21 -8.96
N GLU A 298 -36.41 6.88 -8.91
CA GLU A 298 -37.64 6.09 -8.79
C GLU A 298 -38.40 6.41 -7.50
N LEU A 299 -37.70 6.54 -6.37
CA LEU A 299 -38.30 6.66 -5.05
C LEU A 299 -38.66 8.11 -4.68
N TRP A 300 -37.81 9.08 -5.08
CA TRP A 300 -37.94 10.48 -4.65
C TRP A 300 -38.03 11.50 -5.80
N GLY A 301 -37.97 11.03 -7.05
CA GLY A 301 -37.99 11.90 -8.22
C GLY A 301 -36.77 12.83 -8.32
N TRP A 302 -35.65 12.46 -7.70
CA TRP A 302 -34.43 13.27 -7.74
C TRP A 302 -33.83 13.28 -9.15
N ASP A 303 -33.47 14.47 -9.61
CA ASP A 303 -32.74 14.65 -10.87
C ASP A 303 -31.27 14.18 -10.75
N SER A 304 -30.54 14.27 -11.85
CA SER A 304 -29.12 13.90 -11.89
C SER A 304 -28.25 14.71 -10.91
N ILE A 305 -28.65 15.92 -10.54
CA ILE A 305 -27.93 16.73 -9.55
C ILE A 305 -28.12 16.14 -8.15
N GLY A 306 -29.37 15.83 -7.79
CA GLY A 306 -29.71 15.20 -6.52
C GLY A 306 -29.03 13.83 -6.37
N ALA A 307 -29.08 13.02 -7.42
CA ALA A 307 -28.38 11.73 -7.47
C ALA A 307 -26.84 11.89 -7.33
N GLY A 308 -26.25 12.91 -7.95
CA GLY A 308 -24.82 13.22 -7.81
C GLY A 308 -24.44 13.65 -6.39
N LEU A 309 -25.29 14.47 -5.72
CA LEU A 309 -25.03 14.93 -4.36
C LEU A 309 -25.04 13.81 -3.32
N VAL A 310 -25.78 12.72 -3.55
CA VAL A 310 -25.78 11.54 -2.66
C VAL A 310 -24.40 10.89 -2.57
N PHE A 311 -23.62 10.92 -3.66
CA PHE A 311 -22.26 10.38 -3.66
C PHE A 311 -21.28 11.16 -2.76
N LEU A 312 -21.61 12.42 -2.39
CA LEU A 312 -20.86 13.15 -1.37
C LEU A 312 -20.81 12.39 -0.05
N ALA A 313 -21.91 11.73 0.32
CA ALA A 313 -21.98 10.97 1.56
C ALA A 313 -20.96 9.81 1.57
N VAL A 314 -20.74 9.15 0.43
CA VAL A 314 -19.72 8.08 0.30
C VAL A 314 -18.30 8.68 0.25
N THR A 315 -18.13 9.84 -0.39
CA THR A 315 -16.80 10.42 -0.66
C THR A 315 -16.21 11.14 0.55
N ILE A 316 -17.02 11.87 1.34
CA ILE A 316 -16.53 12.65 2.49
C ILE A 316 -15.71 11.78 3.47
N PRO A 317 -16.13 10.56 3.86
CA PRO A 317 -15.35 9.74 4.76
C PRO A 317 -13.98 9.29 4.22
N SER A 318 -13.75 9.34 2.91
CA SER A 318 -12.45 8.96 2.33
C SER A 318 -11.30 9.88 2.73
N PHE A 319 -11.60 11.11 3.18
CA PHE A 319 -10.59 12.05 3.71
C PHE A 319 -9.85 11.52 4.95
N VAL A 320 -10.39 10.51 5.62
CA VAL A 320 -9.70 9.82 6.73
C VAL A 320 -8.65 8.82 6.22
N GLY A 321 -8.60 8.54 4.93
CA GLY A 321 -7.73 7.56 4.29
C GLY A 321 -6.24 7.61 4.71
N PRO A 322 -5.56 8.77 4.72
CA PRO A 322 -4.15 8.87 5.13
C PRO A 322 -3.92 8.46 6.58
N TYR A 323 -4.83 8.81 7.49
CA TYR A 323 -4.74 8.39 8.90
C TYR A 323 -4.92 6.88 9.05
N ILE A 324 -5.87 6.30 8.28
CA ILE A 324 -6.09 4.84 8.20
C ILE A 324 -4.85 4.16 7.66
N GLY A 325 -4.27 4.69 6.59
CA GLY A 325 -3.05 4.18 5.98
C GLY A 325 -1.86 4.21 6.95
N LYS A 326 -1.63 5.33 7.61
CA LYS A 326 -0.58 5.48 8.63
C LYS A 326 -0.76 4.49 9.79
N TYR A 327 -1.99 4.28 10.24
CA TYR A 327 -2.29 3.28 11.27
C TYR A 327 -2.01 1.86 10.74
N ALA A 328 -2.32 1.58 9.46
CA ALA A 328 -2.01 0.30 8.82
C ALA A 328 -0.51 0.03 8.71
N ASP A 329 0.31 1.07 8.45
CA ASP A 329 1.78 0.97 8.40
C ASP A 329 2.36 0.49 9.74
N THR A 330 1.79 0.95 10.86
CA THR A 330 2.29 0.62 12.20
C THR A 330 1.71 -0.68 12.78
N HIS A 331 0.43 -0.95 12.54
CA HIS A 331 -0.30 -2.07 13.17
C HIS A 331 -0.67 -3.19 12.18
N GLY A 332 -0.39 -2.98 10.89
CA GLY A 332 -0.72 -3.92 9.81
C GLY A 332 -2.14 -3.77 9.27
N ALA A 333 -2.33 -4.24 8.03
CA ALA A 333 -3.57 -4.06 7.27
C ALA A 333 -4.76 -4.91 7.76
N ARG A 334 -4.50 -6.05 8.40
CA ARG A 334 -5.48 -7.10 8.70
C ARG A 334 -6.75 -6.62 9.38
N TRP A 335 -6.58 -6.01 10.56
CA TRP A 335 -7.72 -5.63 11.40
C TRP A 335 -8.54 -4.51 10.79
N LEU A 336 -7.88 -3.52 10.20
CA LEU A 336 -8.56 -2.41 9.55
C LEU A 336 -9.40 -2.90 8.38
N THR A 337 -8.83 -3.73 7.50
CA THR A 337 -9.54 -4.31 6.37
C THR A 337 -10.73 -5.15 6.79
N ALA A 338 -10.54 -6.02 7.80
CA ALA A 338 -11.63 -6.86 8.31
C ALA A 338 -12.76 -6.03 8.91
N VAL A 339 -12.44 -5.02 9.73
CA VAL A 339 -13.41 -4.08 10.32
C VAL A 339 -14.14 -3.30 9.21
N GLY A 340 -13.44 -2.86 8.17
CA GLY A 340 -14.05 -2.21 7.02
C GLY A 340 -15.14 -3.06 6.37
N PHE A 341 -14.87 -4.32 6.07
CA PHE A 341 -15.87 -5.24 5.50
C PHE A 341 -16.99 -5.61 6.50
N ILE A 342 -16.68 -5.76 7.80
CA ILE A 342 -17.68 -6.03 8.83
C ILE A 342 -18.66 -4.86 8.98
N ILE A 343 -18.20 -3.62 8.86
CA ILE A 343 -19.06 -2.43 8.92
C ILE A 343 -19.88 -2.29 7.63
N THR A 344 -19.24 -2.48 6.49
CA THR A 344 -19.86 -2.31 5.17
C THR A 344 -21.00 -3.32 4.95
N GLY A 345 -20.81 -4.59 5.34
CA GLY A 345 -21.79 -5.65 5.08
C GLY A 345 -23.18 -5.38 5.67
N PRO A 346 -23.32 -5.15 6.99
CA PRO A 346 -24.60 -4.81 7.60
C PRO A 346 -25.22 -3.53 7.02
N CYS A 347 -24.42 -2.52 6.69
CA CYS A 347 -24.93 -1.28 6.09
C CYS A 347 -25.59 -1.55 4.72
N PHE A 348 -24.96 -2.41 3.90
CA PHE A 348 -25.57 -2.83 2.64
C PHE A 348 -26.91 -3.57 2.86
N ILE A 349 -26.98 -4.43 3.88
CA ILE A 349 -28.23 -5.13 4.23
C ILE A 349 -29.30 -4.14 4.71
N LEU A 350 -28.92 -3.11 5.48
CA LEU A 350 -29.83 -2.09 6.01
C LEU A 350 -30.38 -1.16 4.93
N PHE A 351 -29.76 -1.02 3.75
CA PHE A 351 -30.31 -0.25 2.64
C PHE A 351 -31.70 -0.75 2.18
N ARG A 352 -32.05 -2.01 2.45
CA ARG A 352 -33.40 -2.51 2.16
C ARG A 352 -34.50 -1.84 2.98
N LEU A 353 -34.15 -1.15 4.08
CA LEU A 353 -35.10 -0.38 4.91
C LEU A 353 -35.46 0.98 4.29
N VAL A 354 -34.73 1.41 3.24
CA VAL A 354 -35.02 2.64 2.53
C VAL A 354 -36.05 2.30 1.45
N ASP A 355 -37.33 2.48 1.71
CA ASP A 355 -38.43 1.98 0.87
C ASP A 355 -39.56 2.98 0.60
N HIS A 356 -39.55 4.17 1.24
CA HIS A 356 -40.60 5.18 1.02
C HIS A 356 -40.05 6.61 1.05
N ASP A 357 -40.85 7.57 0.55
CA ASP A 357 -40.47 8.98 0.55
C ASP A 357 -40.75 9.64 1.91
N SER A 358 -39.70 9.81 2.70
CA SER A 358 -39.71 10.63 3.90
C SER A 358 -38.33 11.25 4.18
N ILE A 359 -38.30 12.35 4.92
CA ILE A 359 -37.03 12.98 5.32
C ILE A 359 -36.16 12.00 6.14
N ARG A 360 -36.78 11.17 6.98
CA ARG A 360 -36.09 10.15 7.77
C ARG A 360 -35.38 9.14 6.89
N GLN A 361 -36.00 8.71 5.80
CA GLN A 361 -35.42 7.76 4.85
C GLN A 361 -34.25 8.37 4.05
N LYS A 362 -34.37 9.65 3.66
CA LYS A 362 -33.30 10.40 3.00
C LYS A 362 -32.06 10.53 3.91
N VAL A 363 -32.29 10.86 5.19
CA VAL A 363 -31.22 10.92 6.21
C VAL A 363 -30.62 9.55 6.46
N LEU A 364 -31.45 8.49 6.56
CA LEU A 364 -30.98 7.11 6.74
C LEU A 364 -30.09 6.67 5.56
N LEU A 365 -30.51 6.94 4.31
CA LEU A 365 -29.70 6.63 3.14
C LEU A 365 -28.34 7.31 3.20
N CYS A 366 -28.30 8.63 3.45
CA CYS A 366 -27.05 9.39 3.53
C CYS A 366 -26.15 8.89 4.68
N ALA A 367 -26.71 8.57 5.83
CA ALA A 367 -25.97 8.03 6.97
C ALA A 367 -25.36 6.65 6.66
N LEU A 368 -26.14 5.76 6.06
CA LEU A 368 -25.64 4.43 5.66
C LEU A 368 -24.55 4.56 4.59
N LEU A 369 -24.72 5.45 3.60
CA LEU A 369 -23.71 5.71 2.57
C LEU A 369 -22.41 6.27 3.17
N ALA A 370 -22.50 7.15 4.16
CA ALA A 370 -21.32 7.67 4.85
C ALA A 370 -20.57 6.56 5.61
N ILE A 371 -21.30 5.66 6.28
CA ILE A 371 -20.69 4.52 6.96
C ILE A 371 -20.08 3.53 5.96
N VAL A 372 -20.72 3.29 4.82
CA VAL A 372 -20.17 2.47 3.74
C VAL A 372 -18.91 3.11 3.16
N GLY A 373 -18.91 4.42 2.92
CA GLY A 373 -17.73 5.16 2.45
C GLY A 373 -16.54 5.02 3.41
N LEU A 374 -16.80 5.14 4.72
CA LEU A 374 -15.79 4.87 5.76
C LEU A 374 -15.32 3.41 5.74
N GLY A 375 -16.25 2.46 5.65
CA GLY A 375 -15.94 1.03 5.61
C GLY A 375 -15.11 0.62 4.40
N VAL A 376 -15.43 1.17 3.22
CA VAL A 376 -14.64 0.96 1.99
C VAL A 376 -13.24 1.59 2.13
N THR A 377 -13.13 2.77 2.71
CA THR A 377 -11.84 3.42 2.96
C THR A 377 -10.99 2.61 3.95
N LEU A 378 -11.62 2.10 5.04
CA LEU A 378 -10.99 1.20 6.02
C LEU A 378 -10.51 -0.11 5.40
N SER A 379 -11.16 -0.61 4.33
CA SER A 379 -10.74 -1.84 3.67
C SER A 379 -9.75 -1.59 2.54
N LEU A 380 -10.04 -0.69 1.61
CA LEU A 380 -9.29 -0.51 0.37
C LEU A 380 -7.89 0.11 0.60
N THR A 381 -7.79 1.14 1.44
CA THR A 381 -6.49 1.80 1.71
C THR A 381 -5.44 0.83 2.26
N PRO A 382 -5.73 0.03 3.31
CA PRO A 382 -4.77 -0.95 3.79
C PRO A 382 -4.52 -2.09 2.79
N LEU A 383 -5.52 -2.47 1.95
CA LEU A 383 -5.32 -3.49 0.91
C LEU A 383 -4.35 -3.03 -0.17
N MET A 384 -4.37 -1.75 -0.55
CA MET A 384 -3.38 -1.18 -1.47
C MET A 384 -1.96 -1.28 -0.90
N ALA A 385 -1.76 -0.97 0.37
CA ALA A 385 -0.47 -1.10 1.06
C ALA A 385 -0.05 -2.57 1.24
N GLU A 386 -1.00 -3.46 1.51
CA GLU A 386 -0.78 -4.90 1.72
C GLU A 386 -0.13 -5.58 0.50
N VAL A 387 -0.38 -5.07 -0.71
CA VAL A 387 0.30 -5.53 -1.93
C VAL A 387 1.82 -5.37 -1.80
N SER A 388 2.28 -4.21 -1.35
CA SER A 388 3.71 -3.94 -1.12
C SER A 388 4.28 -4.83 -0.03
N TYR A 389 3.61 -4.92 1.11
CA TYR A 389 4.04 -5.79 2.22
C TYR A 389 4.09 -7.27 1.83
N ALA A 390 3.17 -7.73 0.96
CA ALA A 390 3.16 -9.12 0.50
C ALA A 390 4.34 -9.43 -0.41
N VAL A 391 4.71 -8.50 -1.31
CA VAL A 391 5.87 -8.63 -2.20
C VAL A 391 7.15 -8.66 -1.39
N GLU A 392 7.32 -7.74 -0.45
CA GLU A 392 8.50 -7.67 0.41
C GLU A 392 8.67 -8.93 1.28
N ALA A 393 7.58 -9.38 1.91
CA ALA A 393 7.57 -10.62 2.69
C ALA A 393 7.87 -11.87 1.84
N GLN A 394 7.58 -11.85 0.54
CA GLN A 394 7.99 -12.90 -0.39
C GLN A 394 9.46 -12.77 -0.80
N GLY A 395 9.93 -11.54 -1.04
CA GLY A 395 11.33 -11.24 -1.36
C GLY A 395 12.27 -11.72 -0.25
N ALA A 396 11.91 -11.46 1.01
CA ALA A 396 12.68 -11.89 2.17
C ALA A 396 12.83 -13.43 2.32
N LYS A 397 11.96 -14.22 1.68
CA LYS A 397 12.02 -15.70 1.69
C LYS A 397 12.78 -16.28 0.51
N ARG A 398 13.26 -15.46 -0.39
CA ARG A 398 13.91 -15.86 -1.65
C ARG A 398 15.36 -15.35 -1.66
N PRO A 399 16.24 -15.97 -2.47
CA PRO A 399 17.59 -15.46 -2.65
C PRO A 399 17.58 -14.00 -3.15
N ALA A 400 18.58 -13.22 -2.74
CA ALA A 400 18.75 -11.86 -3.20
C ALA A 400 18.72 -11.78 -4.74
N GLY A 401 18.01 -10.78 -5.29
CA GLY A 401 17.86 -10.60 -6.73
C GLY A 401 16.85 -11.53 -7.42
N PHE A 402 16.12 -12.40 -6.71
CA PHE A 402 15.09 -13.29 -7.29
C PHE A 402 14.03 -12.52 -8.08
N PHE A 403 13.57 -11.40 -7.58
CA PHE A 403 12.59 -10.52 -8.26
C PHE A 403 13.22 -9.49 -9.21
N GLY A 404 14.55 -9.52 -9.41
CA GLY A 404 15.30 -8.56 -10.25
C GLY A 404 15.64 -7.28 -9.50
N ARG A 405 16.27 -6.31 -10.23
CA ARG A 405 16.78 -5.05 -9.65
C ARG A 405 15.69 -4.14 -9.06
N ASN A 406 14.50 -4.14 -9.68
CA ASN A 406 13.38 -3.28 -9.29
C ASN A 406 12.33 -4.01 -8.44
N GLY A 407 12.61 -5.22 -7.96
CA GLY A 407 11.61 -6.04 -7.29
C GLY A 407 10.50 -6.50 -8.25
N ALA A 408 9.37 -6.96 -7.72
CA ALA A 408 8.21 -7.34 -8.51
C ALA A 408 6.99 -6.42 -8.20
N PHE A 409 7.26 -5.19 -7.76
CA PHE A 409 6.20 -4.25 -7.35
C PHE A 409 5.31 -3.84 -8.52
N GLY A 410 5.88 -3.59 -9.72
CA GLY A 410 5.10 -3.29 -10.91
C GLY A 410 4.13 -4.43 -11.27
N GLN A 411 4.59 -5.68 -11.22
CA GLN A 411 3.72 -6.85 -11.47
C GLN A 411 2.64 -7.00 -10.39
N ALA A 412 2.97 -6.76 -9.13
CA ALA A 412 2.03 -6.86 -8.03
C ALA A 412 0.93 -5.78 -8.12
N PHE A 413 1.31 -4.52 -8.40
CA PHE A 413 0.33 -3.45 -8.66
C PHE A 413 -0.43 -3.66 -9.96
N GLY A 414 0.18 -4.32 -10.95
CA GLY A 414 -0.52 -4.78 -12.16
C GLY A 414 -1.64 -5.77 -11.83
N LEU A 415 -1.38 -6.76 -10.98
CA LEU A 415 -2.39 -7.70 -10.49
C LEU A 415 -3.46 -7.01 -9.64
N PHE A 416 -3.04 -6.06 -8.78
CA PHE A 416 -3.98 -5.25 -7.98
C PHE A 416 -4.95 -4.48 -8.89
N ASN A 417 -4.41 -3.76 -9.89
CA ASN A 417 -5.22 -2.98 -10.81
C ASN A 417 -6.11 -3.87 -11.69
N MET A 418 -5.64 -5.06 -12.07
CA MET A 418 -6.43 -6.08 -12.74
C MET A 418 -7.61 -6.54 -11.89
N ALA A 419 -7.39 -6.83 -10.60
CA ALA A 419 -8.43 -7.22 -9.66
C ALA A 419 -9.45 -6.09 -9.44
N TYR A 420 -8.97 -4.85 -9.30
CA TYR A 420 -9.82 -3.67 -9.20
C TYR A 420 -10.69 -3.49 -10.44
N ALA A 421 -10.10 -3.53 -11.64
CA ALA A 421 -10.81 -3.43 -12.92
C ALA A 421 -11.86 -4.54 -13.11
N ALA A 422 -11.54 -5.77 -12.70
CA ALA A 422 -12.52 -6.85 -12.70
C ALA A 422 -13.71 -6.56 -11.77
N GLY A 423 -13.44 -6.02 -10.57
CA GLY A 423 -14.48 -5.60 -9.62
C GLY A 423 -15.37 -4.50 -10.18
N THR A 424 -14.77 -3.46 -10.78
CA THR A 424 -15.53 -2.36 -11.40
C THR A 424 -16.41 -2.80 -12.58
N MET A 425 -16.04 -3.87 -13.25
CA MET A 425 -16.84 -4.46 -14.33
C MET A 425 -17.97 -5.37 -13.78
N VAL A 426 -17.65 -6.23 -12.83
CA VAL A 426 -18.60 -7.23 -12.30
C VAL A 426 -19.64 -6.60 -11.38
N GLY A 427 -19.26 -5.60 -10.57
CA GLY A 427 -20.13 -4.97 -9.57
C GLY A 427 -21.42 -4.41 -10.16
N PRO A 428 -21.37 -3.47 -11.12
CA PRO A 428 -22.54 -2.91 -11.77
C PRO A 428 -23.43 -3.95 -12.48
N ILE A 429 -22.81 -4.94 -13.14
CA ILE A 429 -23.53 -6.00 -13.83
C ILE A 429 -24.32 -6.83 -12.82
N LEU A 430 -23.67 -7.27 -11.75
CA LEU A 430 -24.30 -8.09 -10.71
C LEU A 430 -25.43 -7.34 -10.03
N ALA A 431 -25.17 -6.09 -9.60
CA ALA A 431 -26.14 -5.28 -8.88
C ALA A 431 -27.34 -4.88 -9.77
N GLY A 432 -27.06 -4.46 -11.00
CA GLY A 432 -28.08 -4.07 -11.97
C GLY A 432 -29.00 -5.23 -12.32
N PHE A 433 -28.43 -6.41 -12.62
CA PHE A 433 -29.22 -7.60 -12.97
C PHE A 433 -30.11 -8.09 -11.82
N ILE A 434 -29.57 -8.07 -10.58
CA ILE A 434 -30.37 -8.47 -9.40
C ILE A 434 -31.44 -7.42 -9.09
N LYS A 435 -31.12 -6.11 -9.21
CA LYS A 435 -32.11 -5.04 -9.00
C LYS A 435 -33.28 -5.16 -9.98
N GLU A 436 -32.98 -5.42 -11.25
CA GLU A 436 -34.01 -5.54 -12.31
C GLU A 436 -34.94 -6.73 -12.08
N LYS A 437 -34.39 -7.88 -11.65
CA LYS A 437 -35.13 -9.12 -11.50
C LYS A 437 -35.82 -9.26 -10.15
N ASP A 438 -35.10 -8.93 -9.05
CA ASP A 438 -35.51 -9.26 -7.68
C ASP A 438 -35.58 -8.00 -6.76
N GLY A 439 -35.36 -6.81 -7.33
CA GLY A 439 -35.50 -5.51 -6.67
C GLY A 439 -34.29 -5.07 -5.85
N TRP A 440 -34.38 -3.82 -5.38
CA TRP A 440 -33.34 -3.12 -4.61
C TRP A 440 -32.91 -3.87 -3.35
N GLY A 441 -33.88 -4.35 -2.54
CA GLY A 441 -33.59 -5.01 -1.28
C GLY A 441 -32.80 -6.31 -1.42
N THR A 442 -32.99 -7.07 -2.53
CA THR A 442 -32.25 -8.29 -2.81
C THR A 442 -30.85 -7.97 -3.31
N ALA A 443 -30.71 -6.96 -4.18
CA ALA A 443 -29.40 -6.51 -4.66
C ALA A 443 -28.49 -6.08 -3.50
N THR A 444 -29.00 -5.22 -2.62
CA THR A 444 -28.24 -4.75 -1.45
C THR A 444 -27.93 -5.86 -0.45
N LEU A 445 -28.83 -6.83 -0.25
CA LEU A 445 -28.59 -8.00 0.58
C LEU A 445 -27.41 -8.84 0.05
N VAL A 446 -27.40 -9.13 -1.26
CA VAL A 446 -26.32 -9.93 -1.88
C VAL A 446 -24.98 -9.22 -1.75
N LEU A 447 -24.92 -7.91 -1.99
CA LEU A 447 -23.71 -7.11 -1.84
C LEU A 447 -23.22 -7.11 -0.37
N GLY A 448 -24.15 -7.00 0.59
CA GLY A 448 -23.82 -7.10 2.02
C GLY A 448 -23.24 -8.46 2.41
N CYS A 449 -23.84 -9.55 1.91
CA CYS A 449 -23.32 -10.90 2.12
C CYS A 449 -21.91 -11.09 1.52
N LEU A 450 -21.67 -10.55 0.31
CA LEU A 450 -20.33 -10.59 -0.31
C LEU A 450 -19.30 -9.87 0.54
N SER A 451 -19.63 -8.71 1.11
CA SER A 451 -18.76 -7.99 2.04
C SER A 451 -18.42 -8.84 3.26
N LEU A 452 -19.42 -9.45 3.91
CA LEU A 452 -19.21 -10.29 5.09
C LEU A 452 -18.37 -11.55 4.79
N ILE A 453 -18.63 -12.21 3.65
CA ILE A 453 -17.83 -13.36 3.21
C ILE A 453 -16.37 -12.96 3.00
N THR A 454 -16.12 -11.77 2.44
CA THR A 454 -14.75 -11.26 2.20
C THR A 454 -13.98 -11.00 3.47
N THR A 455 -14.67 -10.76 4.59
CA THR A 455 -14.01 -10.62 5.90
C THR A 455 -13.20 -11.85 6.28
N VAL A 456 -13.65 -13.06 5.91
CA VAL A 456 -12.98 -14.30 6.31
C VAL A 456 -11.57 -14.43 5.71
N PRO A 457 -11.37 -14.37 4.38
CA PRO A 457 -10.04 -14.47 3.80
C PRO A 457 -9.13 -13.30 4.19
N THR A 458 -9.66 -12.08 4.29
CA THR A 458 -8.87 -10.92 4.71
C THR A 458 -8.40 -11.05 6.15
N LEU A 459 -9.25 -11.51 7.07
CA LEU A 459 -8.88 -11.74 8.47
C LEU A 459 -7.81 -12.83 8.63
N ILE A 460 -7.90 -13.91 7.84
CA ILE A 460 -7.00 -15.07 7.96
C ILE A 460 -5.62 -14.78 7.36
N TRP A 461 -5.56 -14.20 6.15
CA TRP A 461 -4.33 -14.15 5.34
C TRP A 461 -3.71 -12.76 5.20
N CYS A 462 -4.45 -11.64 5.24
CA CYS A 462 -3.85 -10.31 5.22
C CYS A 462 -2.92 -10.12 6.43
N GLY A 463 -1.78 -9.46 6.24
CA GLY A 463 -0.75 -9.33 7.28
C GLY A 463 -0.02 -10.64 7.63
N GLY A 464 -0.14 -11.68 6.80
CA GLY A 464 0.40 -13.02 7.03
C GLY A 464 -0.58 -13.94 7.79
N SER A 465 -0.38 -15.27 7.72
CA SER A 465 -1.29 -16.23 8.36
C SER A 465 -1.36 -16.05 9.88
N ILE A 466 -2.56 -15.80 10.41
CA ILE A 466 -2.80 -15.61 11.85
C ILE A 466 -2.33 -16.81 12.68
N PHE A 467 -2.44 -18.02 12.13
CA PHE A 467 -2.02 -19.25 12.78
C PHE A 467 -0.50 -19.34 12.91
N LYS A 468 0.26 -18.87 11.90
CA LYS A 468 1.73 -18.84 11.91
C LYS A 468 2.26 -17.76 12.85
N LEU A 469 1.63 -16.58 12.88
CA LEU A 469 1.98 -15.50 13.79
C LEU A 469 1.77 -15.90 15.25
N ARG A 470 0.64 -16.50 15.58
CA ARG A 470 0.39 -17.02 16.95
C ARG A 470 1.39 -18.09 17.37
N ARG A 471 1.82 -18.96 16.42
CA ARG A 471 2.87 -19.95 16.70
C ARG A 471 4.22 -19.28 16.97
N LYS A 472 4.59 -18.26 16.18
CA LYS A 472 5.83 -17.52 16.37
C LYS A 472 5.85 -16.77 17.67
N GLN A 473 4.77 -16.05 18.01
CA GLN A 473 4.63 -15.36 19.28
C GLN A 473 4.71 -16.30 20.50
N LYS A 474 4.07 -17.47 20.42
CA LYS A 474 4.21 -18.49 21.47
C LYS A 474 5.63 -18.99 21.62
N ALA A 475 6.34 -19.24 20.50
CA ALA A 475 7.73 -19.68 20.52
C ALA A 475 8.66 -18.60 21.10
N GLU A 476 8.43 -17.32 20.74
CA GLU A 476 9.18 -16.18 21.30
C GLU A 476 8.90 -15.97 22.80
N GLN A 477 7.66 -16.19 23.25
CA GLN A 477 7.32 -16.15 24.68
C GLN A 477 7.99 -17.29 25.45
N PHE A 478 8.05 -18.50 24.87
CA PHE A 478 8.76 -19.62 25.46
C PHE A 478 10.25 -19.34 25.60
N LEU A 479 10.88 -18.83 24.55
CA LEU A 479 12.31 -18.48 24.58
C LEU A 479 12.63 -17.40 25.62
N LYS A 480 11.80 -16.36 25.72
CA LYS A 480 11.98 -15.34 26.78
C LYS A 480 11.83 -15.90 28.18
N HIS A 481 10.89 -16.80 28.39
CA HIS A 481 10.70 -17.45 29.68
C HIS A 481 11.90 -18.32 30.05
N ASP A 482 12.45 -19.09 29.09
CA ASP A 482 13.66 -19.88 29.29
C ASP A 482 14.89 -19.00 29.57
N GLU A 483 15.01 -17.83 28.89
CA GLU A 483 16.07 -16.85 29.16
C GLU A 483 15.94 -16.21 30.55
N GLU A 484 14.73 -15.87 31.00
CA GLU A 484 14.47 -15.35 32.34
C GLU A 484 14.85 -16.39 33.41
N HIS A 485 14.45 -17.64 33.26
CA HIS A 485 14.83 -18.72 34.17
C HIS A 485 16.33 -19.00 34.19
N ALA A 486 17.00 -18.93 33.03
CA ALA A 486 18.47 -19.08 32.96
C ALA A 486 19.18 -17.92 33.70
N GLN A 487 18.68 -16.70 33.58
CA GLN A 487 19.24 -15.54 34.32
C GLN A 487 18.98 -15.65 35.83
N GLU A 488 17.81 -16.13 36.23
CA GLU A 488 17.51 -16.39 37.66
C GLU A 488 18.42 -17.49 38.22
N ALA A 489 18.63 -18.58 37.48
CA ALA A 489 19.53 -19.65 37.89
C ALA A 489 20.98 -19.16 38.02
N GLU A 490 21.48 -18.33 37.09
CA GLU A 490 22.81 -17.74 37.15
C GLU A 490 22.98 -16.79 38.34
N LYS A 491 21.94 -15.99 38.64
CA LYS A 491 21.94 -15.14 39.84
C LYS A 491 21.96 -15.94 41.14
N ALA A 492 21.18 -17.03 41.20
CA ALA A 492 21.18 -17.92 42.35
C ALA A 492 22.52 -18.62 42.55
N GLU A 493 23.19 -19.05 41.46
CA GLU A 493 24.52 -19.65 41.53
C GLU A 493 25.60 -18.66 42.02
N LYS A 494 25.53 -17.39 41.54
CA LYS A 494 26.43 -16.32 42.01
C LYS A 494 26.23 -16.03 43.50
N ALA A 495 24.98 -15.93 43.94
CA ALA A 495 24.66 -15.71 45.36
C ALA A 495 25.16 -16.86 46.25
N LEU A 496 25.06 -18.11 45.80
CA LEU A 496 25.60 -19.28 46.50
C LEU A 496 27.13 -19.23 46.62
N LYS A 497 27.81 -18.85 45.55
CA LYS A 497 29.28 -18.68 45.54
C LYS A 497 29.74 -17.57 46.49
N GLU A 498 29.03 -16.44 46.53
CA GLU A 498 29.32 -15.32 47.45
C GLU A 498 29.10 -15.76 48.93
N GLU A 499 28.06 -16.55 49.21
CA GLU A 499 27.79 -17.07 50.56
C GLU A 499 28.87 -18.08 51.00
N GLU A 500 29.34 -18.94 50.09
CA GLU A 500 30.46 -19.87 50.35
C GLU A 500 31.80 -19.14 50.60
N GLU A 501 32.08 -18.08 49.81
CA GLU A 501 33.26 -17.24 50.06
C GLU A 501 33.18 -16.51 51.38
N GLU A 502 32.00 -16.00 51.77
CA GLU A 502 31.83 -15.32 53.04
C GLU A 502 31.98 -16.29 54.23
N LYS A 503 31.46 -17.50 54.12
CA LYS A 503 31.65 -18.57 55.12
C LYS A 503 33.14 -18.95 55.23
N THR A 504 33.87 -19.03 54.11
CA THR A 504 35.27 -19.33 54.12
C THR A 504 36.12 -18.20 54.75
N LYS A 505 35.77 -16.94 54.47
CA LYS A 505 36.42 -15.76 55.13
C LYS A 505 36.14 -15.69 56.60
N ARG A 506 34.92 -16.02 57.06
CA ARG A 506 34.59 -16.09 58.51
C ARG A 506 35.36 -17.21 59.23
N ALA A 507 35.46 -18.38 58.60
CA ALA A 507 36.25 -19.52 59.11
C ALA A 507 37.75 -19.19 59.25
N ALA A 508 38.34 -18.49 58.26
CA ALA A 508 39.71 -18.04 58.31
C ALA A 508 39.96 -16.97 59.41
N GLN A 509 39.02 -16.05 59.60
CA GLN A 509 39.09 -15.07 60.70
C GLN A 509 38.96 -15.72 62.09
N ASP A 510 38.16 -16.75 62.26
CA ASP A 510 38.03 -17.47 63.50
C ASP A 510 39.30 -18.32 63.81
N GLU A 511 39.97 -18.88 62.80
CA GLU A 511 41.26 -19.56 62.94
C GLU A 511 42.36 -18.56 63.33
N GLU A 512 42.39 -17.38 62.73
CA GLU A 512 43.36 -16.32 63.05
C GLU A 512 43.17 -15.82 64.48
N LYS A 513 41.94 -15.66 64.91
CA LYS A 513 41.56 -15.27 66.30
C LYS A 513 41.96 -16.36 67.33
N LYS A 514 41.84 -17.64 66.97
CA LYS A 514 42.28 -18.78 67.80
C LYS A 514 43.82 -18.83 67.88
N ARG A 515 44.55 -18.47 66.81
CA ARG A 515 46.02 -18.39 66.81
C ARG A 515 46.53 -17.22 67.69
N SER A 516 45.86 -16.09 67.68
CA SER A 516 46.23 -14.94 68.51
C SER A 516 45.96 -15.09 70.01
N THR A 517 45.06 -16.02 70.40
CA THR A 517 44.77 -16.33 71.82
C THR A 517 45.65 -17.44 72.37
N ASN A 518 46.45 -18.14 71.53
CA ASN A 518 47.27 -19.29 71.99
C ASN A 518 48.80 -18.95 72.14
N THR A 519 49.14 -17.66 72.24
CA THR A 519 50.50 -17.21 72.56
C THR A 519 50.55 -16.72 74.00
N SER A 520 50.45 -17.66 74.98
CA SER A 520 50.99 -17.56 76.32
C SER A 520 51.40 -18.95 76.79
N PRO A 521 52.62 -19.14 77.29
CA PRO A 521 53.13 -20.45 77.68
C PRO A 521 52.81 -20.75 79.12
N ASP A 522 52.18 -21.92 79.35
CA ASP A 522 52.49 -22.68 80.57
C ASP A 522 51.94 -24.11 80.50
N THR A 523 52.90 -25.00 80.51
CA THR A 523 53.00 -26.33 81.20
C THR A 523 51.73 -27.02 81.70
N SER A 524 51.53 -28.21 81.22
CA SER A 524 51.53 -29.52 81.94
C SER A 524 50.41 -30.50 81.49
N THR A 525 50.92 -31.62 81.06
CA THR A 525 50.54 -33.03 81.36
C THR A 525 49.10 -33.54 81.10
N SER A 526 49.12 -34.54 80.28
CA SER A 526 48.56 -35.90 80.39
C SER A 526 47.13 -36.21 79.91
N THR A 527 47.20 -37.24 79.09
CA THR A 527 46.36 -38.48 79.01
C THR A 527 45.00 -38.45 78.35
N SER A 528 45.02 -39.15 77.20
CA SER A 528 44.12 -40.19 76.73
C SER A 528 42.63 -39.99 76.75
N THR A 529 41.94 -40.11 75.67
CA THR A 529 41.29 -41.37 75.25
C THR A 529 40.42 -41.12 74.00
N SER A 530 40.56 -42.04 73.06
CA SER A 530 39.75 -42.27 71.87
C SER A 530 38.24 -42.31 72.13
N THR A 531 37.44 -41.79 71.23
CA THR A 531 36.31 -42.58 70.74
C THR A 531 35.78 -42.03 69.37
N SER A 532 35.84 -42.92 68.43
CA SER A 532 35.22 -42.85 67.11
C SER A 532 33.71 -42.85 67.22
N THR A 533 33.03 -41.99 66.47
CA THR A 533 31.67 -42.33 66.04
C THR A 533 31.43 -41.73 64.65
N ARG A 534 31.42 -42.64 63.69
CA ARG A 534 30.88 -42.46 62.35
C ARG A 534 29.36 -42.36 62.46
N THR A 535 28.76 -41.37 61.88
CA THR A 535 27.35 -41.44 61.52
C THR A 535 27.18 -41.07 60.07
N SER A 536 26.85 -42.07 59.29
CA SER A 536 26.38 -42.01 57.94
C SER A 536 24.96 -41.45 57.93
N VAL A 537 24.67 -40.51 57.06
CA VAL A 537 23.32 -40.18 56.68
C VAL A 537 23.13 -40.49 55.20
N VAL A 538 22.15 -41.36 55.02
CA VAL A 538 21.63 -41.90 53.77
C VAL A 538 20.90 -40.78 53.04
N VAL A 539 21.14 -40.72 51.72
CA VAL A 539 20.32 -40.00 50.76
C VAL A 539 19.20 -40.92 50.31
N ASP A 540 17.97 -40.50 50.44
CA ASP A 540 16.85 -41.07 49.69
C ASP A 540 16.07 -39.96 48.94
N ILE A 541 16.02 -40.19 47.60
CA ILE A 541 15.08 -39.84 46.52
C ILE A 541 14.83 -38.35 46.23
#